data_bd4d553d0eb89e9c6e4245cbcffdca4a
#
_entry.id   bd4d553d0eb89e9c6e4245cbcffdca4a
#
_cell.length_a   1.000
_cell.length_b   1.000
_cell.length_c   1.000
_cell.angle_alpha   90.00
_cell.angle_beta   90.00
_cell.angle_gamma   90.00
#
_symmetry.space_group_name_H-M   'P 1'
#
loop_
_entity.id
_entity.type
_entity.pdbx_description
1 polymer ?
#
loop_
_entity_poly.entity_id
_entity_poly.type
_entity_poly.pdbx_seq_one_letter_code
_entity_poly.pdbx_strand_id
1 'polypeptide(L)'
;MSQSFTPAQVSSHNTPDSLYIIIDQAVYDVTKFVDEHPGGAKILKRVAGKDASKQFWKYHNDGVLKKYAPKLKVGEVKEVAKL
;
A
#
# COMPACT_ATOMS: atom_id res chain seq x y z
N MET A 1 14.18 -3.59 -10.05
CA MET A 1 13.13 -4.23 -10.86
C MET A 1 11.84 -4.32 -10.07
N SER A 2 10.75 -4.04 -10.75
CA SER A 2 9.44 -4.10 -10.10
C SER A 2 8.98 -5.53 -9.97
N GLN A 3 8.41 -5.87 -8.82
CA GLN A 3 7.72 -7.13 -8.64
C GLN A 3 6.25 -6.93 -8.97
N SER A 4 5.57 -8.00 -9.29
CA SER A 4 4.13 -7.98 -9.53
C SER A 4 3.44 -8.80 -8.47
N PHE A 5 2.30 -8.29 -7.99
CA PHE A 5 1.52 -8.94 -6.94
C PHE A 5 0.09 -9.06 -7.39
N THR A 6 -0.52 -10.21 -7.17
CA THR A 6 -1.97 -10.32 -7.36
C THR A 6 -2.67 -9.68 -6.16
N PRO A 7 -3.93 -9.27 -6.32
CA PRO A 7 -4.69 -8.77 -5.16
C PRO A 7 -4.72 -9.76 -4.00
N ALA A 8 -4.78 -11.04 -4.30
CA ALA A 8 -4.77 -12.07 -3.25
C ALA A 8 -3.45 -12.08 -2.49
N GLN A 9 -2.34 -11.92 -3.21
CA GLN A 9 -1.03 -11.85 -2.56
C GLN A 9 -0.93 -10.62 -1.65
N VAL A 10 -1.40 -9.47 -2.13
CA VAL A 10 -1.39 -8.27 -1.31
C VAL A 10 -2.26 -8.45 -0.07
N SER A 11 -3.43 -9.06 -0.23
CA SER A 11 -4.35 -9.23 0.90
C SER A 11 -3.78 -10.10 2.00
N SER A 12 -2.82 -10.96 1.70
CA SER A 12 -2.19 -11.78 2.74
C SER A 12 -1.18 -10.97 3.56
N HIS A 13 -0.79 -9.79 3.11
CA HIS A 13 0.12 -8.92 3.85
C HIS A 13 -0.65 -7.88 4.64
N ASN A 14 -1.42 -8.34 5.61
CA ASN A 14 -2.27 -7.50 6.45
C ASN A 14 -1.99 -7.67 7.93
N THR A 15 -0.76 -8.04 8.27
CA THR A 15 -0.36 -8.26 9.66
C THR A 15 0.62 -7.18 10.11
N PRO A 16 0.81 -7.00 11.42
CA PRO A 16 1.80 -6.04 11.91
C PRO A 16 3.22 -6.31 11.44
N ASP A 17 3.53 -7.56 11.13
CA ASP A 17 4.87 -7.93 10.68
C ASP A 17 5.05 -7.76 9.17
N SER A 18 3.98 -7.68 8.43
CA SER A 18 4.04 -7.48 6.98
C SER A 18 2.75 -6.80 6.54
N LEU A 19 2.81 -5.50 6.29
CA LEU A 19 1.64 -4.71 6.01
C LEU A 19 1.82 -3.98 4.67
N TYR A 20 1.05 -4.42 3.67
CA TYR A 20 1.06 -3.82 2.34
C TYR A 20 -0.23 -3.08 2.09
N ILE A 21 -0.15 -2.01 1.28
CA ILE A 21 -1.34 -1.31 0.78
C ILE A 21 -1.16 -1.06 -0.70
N ILE A 22 -2.27 -0.81 -1.39
CA ILE A 22 -2.27 -0.48 -2.81
C ILE A 22 -2.71 0.96 -2.98
N ILE A 23 -1.94 1.72 -3.76
CA ILE A 23 -2.32 3.08 -4.15
C ILE A 23 -2.11 3.16 -5.66
N ASP A 24 -3.21 3.39 -6.41
CA ASP A 24 -3.17 3.51 -7.88
C ASP A 24 -2.40 2.37 -8.52
N GLN A 25 -2.73 1.14 -8.12
CA GLN A 25 -2.16 -0.11 -8.65
C GLN A 25 -0.70 -0.36 -8.28
N ALA A 26 -0.10 0.50 -7.49
CA ALA A 26 1.24 0.27 -6.95
C ALA A 26 1.13 -0.30 -5.54
N VAL A 27 2.02 -1.22 -5.21
CA VAL A 27 2.03 -1.89 -3.90
C VAL A 27 3.12 -1.27 -3.04
N TYR A 28 2.75 -0.90 -1.83
CA TYR A 28 3.67 -0.26 -0.89
C TYR A 28 3.77 -1.07 0.39
N ASP A 29 4.99 -1.31 0.84
CA ASP A 29 5.24 -1.96 2.13
C ASP A 29 5.32 -0.87 3.19
N VAL A 30 4.28 -0.77 4.00
CA VAL A 30 4.20 0.25 5.04
C VAL A 30 4.38 -0.34 6.44
N THR A 31 4.94 -1.53 6.53
CA THR A 31 5.12 -2.24 7.79
C THR A 31 5.77 -1.36 8.85
N LYS A 32 6.89 -0.75 8.51
CA LYS A 32 7.61 0.10 9.45
C LYS A 32 7.03 1.50 9.52
N PHE A 33 6.37 1.93 8.47
CA PHE A 33 5.82 3.27 8.38
C PHE A 33 4.61 3.45 9.30
N VAL A 34 3.93 2.37 9.64
CA VAL A 34 2.76 2.42 10.53
C VAL A 34 3.06 3.19 11.80
N ASP A 35 4.24 2.95 12.40
CA ASP A 35 4.60 3.60 13.64
C ASP A 35 5.00 5.06 13.46
N GLU A 36 5.34 5.46 12.25
CA GLU A 36 5.77 6.83 11.97
C GLU A 36 4.66 7.68 11.36
N HIS A 37 3.54 7.08 11.03
CA HIS A 37 2.44 7.79 10.37
C HIS A 37 1.64 8.58 11.39
N PRO A 38 1.74 9.92 11.40
CA PRO A 38 1.10 10.74 12.44
C PRO A 38 -0.41 10.55 12.43
N GLY A 39 -0.94 10.02 13.52
CA GLY A 39 -2.37 9.81 13.66
C GLY A 39 -2.96 8.80 12.70
N GLY A 40 -2.12 8.08 11.97
CA GLY A 40 -2.58 7.24 10.89
C GLY A 40 -2.42 5.74 11.05
N ALA A 41 -1.84 5.29 12.16
CA ALA A 41 -1.61 3.86 12.35
C ALA A 41 -2.90 3.04 12.24
N LYS A 42 -3.99 3.52 12.83
CA LYS A 42 -5.27 2.83 12.76
C LYS A 42 -5.82 2.79 11.34
N ILE A 43 -5.64 3.88 10.61
CA ILE A 43 -6.11 3.98 9.23
C ILE A 43 -5.34 2.99 8.35
N LEU A 44 -4.02 2.94 8.51
CA LEU A 44 -3.19 2.02 7.75
C LEU A 44 -3.56 0.56 8.05
N LYS A 45 -3.78 0.24 9.31
CA LYS A 45 -4.18 -1.11 9.69
C LYS A 45 -5.53 -1.48 9.11
N ARG A 46 -6.44 -0.51 8.99
CA ARG A 46 -7.77 -0.74 8.45
C ARG A 46 -7.73 -1.07 6.96
N VAL A 47 -6.80 -0.49 6.23
CA VAL A 47 -6.67 -0.73 4.79
C VAL A 47 -5.55 -1.70 4.46
N ALA A 48 -4.97 -2.34 5.45
CA ALA A 48 -3.89 -3.30 5.25
C ALA A 48 -4.31 -4.41 4.29
N GLY A 49 -3.48 -4.68 3.31
CA GLY A 49 -3.76 -5.69 2.30
C GLY A 49 -4.83 -5.31 1.31
N LYS A 50 -5.26 -4.05 1.31
CA LYS A 50 -6.36 -3.57 0.48
C LYS A 50 -5.94 -2.38 -0.36
N ASP A 51 -6.82 -1.99 -1.28
CA ASP A 51 -6.63 -0.77 -2.08
C ASP A 51 -6.97 0.43 -1.22
N ALA A 52 -5.97 1.24 -0.94
CA ALA A 52 -6.10 2.43 -0.11
C ALA A 52 -6.12 3.71 -0.94
N SER A 53 -6.31 3.61 -2.25
CA SER A 53 -6.22 4.78 -3.13
C SER A 53 -7.15 5.90 -2.70
N LYS A 54 -8.42 5.60 -2.44
CA LYS A 54 -9.39 6.63 -2.06
C LYS A 54 -8.98 7.32 -0.77
N GLN A 55 -8.62 6.54 0.25
CA GLN A 55 -8.23 7.09 1.53
C GLN A 55 -6.98 7.94 1.39
N PHE A 56 -6.03 7.47 0.61
CA PHE A 56 -4.79 8.20 0.41
C PHE A 56 -5.04 9.57 -0.21
N TRP A 57 -5.77 9.61 -1.32
CA TRP A 57 -6.00 10.86 -2.04
C TRP A 57 -6.92 11.81 -1.28
N LYS A 58 -7.70 11.30 -0.35
CA LYS A 58 -8.55 12.15 0.49
C LYS A 58 -7.71 13.02 1.43
N TYR A 59 -6.58 12.51 1.89
CA TYR A 59 -5.77 13.18 2.91
C TYR A 59 -4.41 13.66 2.41
N HIS A 60 -3.97 13.21 1.26
CA HIS A 60 -2.63 13.50 0.76
C HIS A 60 -2.66 13.92 -0.70
N ASN A 61 -1.58 14.58 -1.12
CA ASN A 61 -1.43 14.97 -2.52
C ASN A 61 -0.30 14.17 -3.18
N ASP A 62 -0.12 14.42 -4.46
CA ASP A 62 0.87 13.74 -5.28
C ASP A 62 2.30 13.89 -4.76
N GLY A 63 2.61 15.04 -4.16
CA GLY A 63 3.94 15.27 -3.61
C GLY A 63 4.30 14.31 -2.49
N VAL A 64 3.31 13.95 -1.67
CA VAL A 64 3.54 12.99 -0.58
C VAL A 64 3.89 11.62 -1.17
N LEU A 65 3.15 11.21 -2.19
CA LEU A 65 3.40 9.91 -2.82
C LEU A 65 4.80 9.88 -3.46
N LYS A 66 5.17 10.93 -4.17
CA LYS A 66 6.49 11.00 -4.80
C LYS A 66 7.62 10.93 -3.77
N LYS A 67 7.38 11.50 -2.60
CA LYS A 67 8.38 11.48 -1.54
C LYS A 67 8.62 10.08 -1.00
N TYR A 68 7.56 9.31 -0.81
CA TYR A 68 7.66 8.01 -0.16
C TYR A 68 7.75 6.82 -1.11
N ALA A 69 7.30 6.96 -2.36
CA ALA A 69 7.32 5.86 -3.31
C ALA A 69 8.69 5.20 -3.45
N PRO A 70 9.79 5.96 -3.60
CA PRO A 70 11.10 5.31 -3.77
C PRO A 70 11.50 4.42 -2.60
N LYS A 71 10.98 4.71 -1.41
CA LYS A 71 11.34 3.97 -0.21
C LYS A 71 10.40 2.81 0.06
N LEU A 72 9.12 2.99 -0.24
CA LEU A 72 8.09 2.06 0.21
C LEU A 72 7.53 1.18 -0.90
N LYS A 73 7.64 1.61 -2.14
CA LYS A 73 7.07 0.85 -3.25
C LYS A 73 7.82 -0.46 -3.46
N VAL A 74 7.11 -1.57 -3.43
CA VAL A 74 7.71 -2.88 -3.64
C VAL A 74 7.31 -3.50 -4.98
N GLY A 75 6.29 -2.96 -5.64
CA GLY A 75 5.89 -3.50 -6.93
C GLY A 75 4.55 -2.92 -7.37
N GLU A 76 3.90 -3.64 -8.27
CA GLU A 76 2.62 -3.22 -8.84
C GLU A 76 1.63 -4.37 -8.80
N VAL A 77 0.35 -4.02 -8.82
CA VAL A 77 -0.70 -5.01 -8.82
C VAL A 77 -0.79 -5.62 -10.23
N LYS A 78 -0.79 -6.94 -10.25
CA LYS A 78 -1.00 -7.69 -11.48
C LYS A 78 -2.41 -8.26 -11.42
N GLU A 79 -3.26 -7.87 -12.34
CA GLU A 79 -4.60 -8.41 -12.39
C GLU A 79 -4.59 -9.79 -13.01
N VAL A 80 -5.31 -10.69 -12.38
CA VAL A 80 -5.56 -11.99 -12.97
C VAL A 80 -6.61 -11.80 -14.04
N ALA A 81 -6.33 -12.29 -15.25
CA ALA A 81 -7.28 -12.18 -16.34
C ALA A 81 -8.60 -12.81 -15.96
N LYS A 82 -9.67 -12.05 -16.14
CA LYS A 82 -11.01 -12.56 -15.92
C LYS A 82 -11.54 -13.09 -17.23
N LEU A 83 -11.98 -14.29 -17.22
CA LEU A 83 -12.56 -14.92 -18.39
C LEU A 83 -14.08 -14.90 -18.31
#